data_98027d209c7ab4149e3d7c90979282a8
#
_entry.id   98027d209c7ab4149e3d7c90979282a8
#
_cell.length_a   1.000
_cell.length_b   1.000
_cell.length_c   1.000
_cell.angle_alpha   90.00
_cell.angle_beta   90.00
_cell.angle_gamma   90.00
#
_symmetry.space_group_name_H-M   'P 1'
#
loop_
_entity.id
_entity.type
_entity.pdbx_description
1 polymer ?
#
loop_
_entity_poly.entity_id
_entity_poly.type
_entity_poly.pdbx_seq_one_letter_code
_entity_poly.pdbx_strand_id
1 'polypeptide(L)'
;VNGVTASDVQKILNLKHAWEFILDKDVLQVKSDYSILCHIAKLVNEGFFASGGRIRGVPVTIGGTSYVPPLPIETVVIENILEIINRNDEPINIAIELCLYCMKTQIFNDGNKRASVIFANHYLISKAGGLLVIPENHDSEFKKLLIGYYENKDNGEIKAFLKQNCHRNFR
;
A
#
# COMPACT_ATOMS: atom_id res chain seq x y z
N VAL A 1 -17.34 -16.23 -17.30
CA VAL A 1 -15.92 -16.11 -17.63
C VAL A 1 -15.19 -17.26 -16.95
N ASN A 2 -14.60 -18.13 -17.74
CA ASN A 2 -13.90 -19.29 -17.24
C ASN A 2 -12.74 -18.89 -16.31
N GLY A 3 -12.70 -19.45 -15.09
CA GLY A 3 -11.63 -19.24 -14.10
C GLY A 3 -11.79 -18.02 -13.21
N VAL A 4 -12.85 -17.21 -13.33
CA VAL A 4 -13.13 -16.07 -12.46
C VAL A 4 -14.20 -16.44 -11.45
N THR A 5 -13.89 -16.34 -10.15
CA THR A 5 -14.83 -16.61 -9.06
C THR A 5 -15.60 -15.35 -8.65
N ALA A 6 -16.70 -15.53 -7.90
CA ALA A 6 -17.42 -14.40 -7.29
C ALA A 6 -16.52 -13.62 -6.32
N SER A 7 -15.62 -14.32 -5.62
CA SER A 7 -14.61 -13.72 -4.75
C SER A 7 -13.64 -12.81 -5.53
N ASP A 8 -13.18 -13.24 -6.71
CA ASP A 8 -12.30 -12.44 -7.57
C ASP A 8 -13.01 -11.18 -8.07
N VAL A 9 -14.27 -11.29 -8.47
CA VAL A 9 -15.08 -10.12 -8.87
C VAL A 9 -15.23 -9.14 -7.71
N GLN A 10 -15.51 -9.62 -6.51
CA GLN A 10 -15.63 -8.76 -5.32
C GLN A 10 -14.33 -8.03 -5.02
N LYS A 11 -13.18 -8.70 -5.14
CA LYS A 11 -11.87 -8.05 -4.95
C LYS A 11 -11.63 -6.93 -5.96
N ILE A 12 -11.99 -7.15 -7.22
CA ILE A 12 -11.87 -6.14 -8.28
C ILE A 12 -12.77 -4.93 -7.98
N LEU A 13 -14.02 -5.17 -7.58
CA LEU A 13 -14.94 -4.10 -7.20
C LEU A 13 -14.43 -3.31 -6.00
N ASN A 14 -13.87 -3.98 -5.00
CA ASN A 14 -13.28 -3.34 -3.84
C ASN A 14 -12.11 -2.43 -4.23
N LEU A 15 -11.23 -2.88 -5.13
CA LEU A 15 -10.15 -2.05 -5.66
C LEU A 15 -10.68 -0.82 -6.39
N LYS A 16 -11.71 -1.00 -7.23
CA LYS A 16 -12.36 0.11 -7.91
C LYS A 16 -12.87 1.14 -6.91
N HIS A 17 -13.61 0.71 -5.90
CA HIS A 17 -14.16 1.59 -4.88
C HIS A 17 -13.05 2.33 -4.10
N ALA A 18 -11.97 1.65 -3.76
CA ALA A 18 -10.85 2.28 -3.06
C ALA A 18 -10.14 3.34 -3.93
N TRP A 19 -9.96 3.07 -5.22
CA TRP A 19 -9.42 4.06 -6.15
C TRP A 19 -10.37 5.24 -6.36
N GLU A 20 -11.66 5.00 -6.52
CA GLU A 20 -12.67 6.07 -6.60
C GLU A 20 -12.65 6.96 -5.35
N PHE A 21 -12.50 6.34 -4.18
CA PHE A 21 -12.40 7.08 -2.92
C PHE A 21 -11.21 8.04 -2.90
N ILE A 22 -10.01 7.59 -3.25
CA ILE A 22 -8.83 8.47 -3.23
C ILE A 22 -8.83 9.52 -4.34
N LEU A 23 -9.59 9.31 -5.43
CA LEU A 23 -9.70 10.25 -6.55
C LEU A 23 -10.82 11.28 -6.35
N ASP A 24 -11.63 11.12 -5.32
CA ASP A 24 -12.64 12.10 -4.94
C ASP A 24 -11.98 13.44 -4.58
N LYS A 25 -12.53 14.54 -5.06
CA LYS A 25 -11.94 15.88 -4.90
C LYS A 25 -11.77 16.27 -3.44
N ASP A 26 -12.76 15.96 -2.61
CA ASP A 26 -12.72 16.31 -1.19
C ASP A 26 -11.67 15.46 -0.46
N VAL A 27 -11.58 14.19 -0.82
CA VAL A 27 -10.57 13.25 -0.26
C VAL A 27 -9.15 13.64 -0.66
N LEU A 28 -8.93 14.08 -1.90
CA LEU A 28 -7.61 14.54 -2.35
C LEU A 28 -7.11 15.80 -1.64
N GLN A 29 -8.01 16.61 -1.11
CA GLN A 29 -7.65 17.80 -0.33
C GLN A 29 -7.27 17.48 1.12
N VAL A 30 -7.66 16.33 1.62
CA VAL A 30 -7.32 15.88 2.97
C VAL A 30 -5.87 15.37 3.00
N LYS A 31 -5.15 15.73 4.04
CA LYS A 31 -3.78 15.21 4.25
C LYS A 31 -3.80 13.69 4.37
N SER A 32 -2.88 13.02 3.68
CA SER A 32 -2.68 11.58 3.83
C SER A 32 -2.27 11.28 5.28
N ASP A 33 -3.03 10.43 5.94
CA ASP A 33 -2.78 10.01 7.31
C ASP A 33 -3.25 8.57 7.56
N TYR A 34 -3.05 8.11 8.78
CA TYR A 34 -3.47 6.79 9.21
C TYR A 34 -4.99 6.55 9.03
N SER A 35 -5.82 7.57 9.25
CA SER A 35 -7.27 7.47 9.07
C SER A 35 -7.65 7.19 7.61
N ILE A 36 -7.01 7.87 6.66
CA ILE A 36 -7.18 7.61 5.23
C ILE A 36 -6.75 6.18 4.88
N LEU A 37 -5.61 5.74 5.40
CA LEU A 37 -5.14 4.35 5.19
C LEU A 37 -6.14 3.32 5.71
N CYS A 38 -6.68 3.52 6.91
CA CYS A 38 -7.69 2.63 7.49
C CYS A 38 -8.96 2.57 6.65
N HIS A 39 -9.41 3.70 6.11
CA HIS A 39 -10.58 3.74 5.24
C HIS A 39 -10.34 2.99 3.92
N ILE A 40 -9.17 3.18 3.32
CA ILE A 40 -8.74 2.42 2.13
C ILE A 40 -8.76 0.92 2.42
N ALA A 41 -8.17 0.49 3.53
CA ALA A 41 -8.14 -0.91 3.92
C ALA A 41 -9.53 -1.49 4.15
N LYS A 42 -10.44 -0.71 4.73
CA LYS A 42 -11.85 -1.09 4.89
C LYS A 42 -12.51 -1.36 3.54
N LEU A 43 -12.31 -0.48 2.56
CA LEU A 43 -12.86 -0.65 1.21
C LEU A 43 -12.25 -1.87 0.50
N VAL A 44 -10.95 -2.04 0.58
CA VAL A 44 -10.24 -3.19 -0.02
C VAL A 44 -10.75 -4.52 0.52
N ASN A 45 -11.11 -4.58 1.79
CA ASN A 45 -11.54 -5.80 2.47
C ASN A 45 -13.06 -5.96 2.60
N GLU A 46 -13.84 -5.10 1.95
CA GLU A 46 -15.30 -5.13 2.04
C GLU A 46 -15.85 -6.48 1.58
N GLY A 47 -16.73 -7.07 2.39
CA GLY A 47 -17.31 -8.39 2.12
C GLY A 47 -16.44 -9.58 2.53
N PHE A 48 -15.17 -9.37 2.91
CA PHE A 48 -14.25 -10.44 3.36
C PHE A 48 -13.99 -10.38 4.86
N PHE A 49 -13.83 -9.18 5.42
CA PHE A 49 -13.50 -8.99 6.84
C PHE A 49 -14.33 -7.85 7.42
N ALA A 50 -15.06 -8.12 8.49
CA ALA A 50 -15.82 -7.11 9.21
C ALA A 50 -14.91 -6.02 9.83
N SER A 51 -13.67 -6.38 10.14
CA SER A 51 -12.67 -5.50 10.74
C SER A 51 -11.60 -5.02 9.73
N GLY A 52 -11.92 -5.01 8.45
CA GLY A 52 -10.95 -4.79 7.37
C GLY A 52 -10.16 -3.49 7.42
N GLY A 53 -10.70 -2.45 8.06
CA GLY A 53 -10.03 -1.17 8.24
C GLY A 53 -9.43 -0.94 9.63
N ARG A 54 -9.32 -1.98 10.46
CA ARG A 54 -8.76 -1.90 11.80
C ARG A 54 -7.38 -2.55 11.85
N ILE A 55 -6.50 -2.00 12.68
CA ILE A 55 -5.21 -2.61 12.97
C ILE A 55 -5.39 -4.03 13.49
N ARG A 56 -4.56 -4.95 12.99
CA ARG A 56 -4.64 -6.35 13.42
C ARG A 56 -4.18 -6.53 14.87
N GLY A 57 -4.85 -7.43 15.57
CA GLY A 57 -4.45 -7.89 16.90
C GLY A 57 -3.97 -9.33 16.91
N VAL A 58 -3.76 -9.93 15.73
CA VAL A 58 -3.34 -11.34 15.59
C VAL A 58 -2.10 -11.43 14.69
N PRO A 59 -1.26 -12.46 14.89
CA PRO A 59 -0.13 -12.72 14.00
C PRO A 59 -0.59 -12.98 12.57
N VAL A 60 0.25 -12.60 11.61
CA VAL A 60 0.08 -12.93 10.19
C VAL A 60 1.38 -13.49 9.64
N THR A 61 1.29 -14.26 8.57
CA THR A 61 2.43 -14.75 7.81
C THR A 61 2.38 -14.21 6.40
N ILE A 62 3.54 -14.06 5.78
CA ILE A 62 3.67 -13.64 4.39
C ILE A 62 4.17 -14.84 3.58
N GLY A 63 3.46 -15.19 2.50
CA GLY A 63 3.88 -16.27 1.62
C GLY A 63 5.23 -15.99 0.95
N GLY A 64 6.08 -17.01 0.84
CA GLY A 64 7.35 -16.94 0.13
C GLY A 64 8.51 -16.35 0.92
N THR A 65 8.33 -16.02 2.19
CA THR A 65 9.41 -15.50 3.05
C THR A 65 9.35 -16.10 4.44
N SER A 66 10.48 -16.14 5.13
CA SER A 66 10.57 -16.48 6.56
C SER A 66 10.32 -15.28 7.48
N TYR A 67 10.21 -14.08 6.92
CA TYR A 67 9.92 -12.87 7.70
C TYR A 67 8.54 -12.94 8.33
N VAL A 68 8.48 -12.76 9.65
CA VAL A 68 7.23 -12.69 10.41
C VAL A 68 7.10 -11.27 10.94
N PRO A 69 6.13 -10.49 10.45
CA PRO A 69 5.96 -9.13 10.93
C PRO A 69 5.49 -9.12 12.38
N PRO A 70 6.12 -8.31 13.25
CA PRO A 70 5.65 -8.12 14.63
C PRO A 70 4.22 -7.60 14.67
N LEU A 71 3.52 -7.80 15.78
CA LEU A 71 2.22 -7.15 16.00
C LEU A 71 2.40 -5.63 15.95
N PRO A 72 1.65 -4.92 15.11
CA PRO A 72 1.77 -3.48 14.99
C PRO A 72 1.20 -2.80 16.24
N ILE A 73 1.83 -1.68 16.61
CA ILE A 73 1.36 -0.80 17.69
C ILE A 73 0.80 0.46 17.04
N GLU A 74 -0.46 0.75 17.24
CA GLU A 74 -1.19 1.81 16.53
C GLU A 74 -0.51 3.17 16.64
N THR A 75 -0.10 3.57 17.84
CA THR A 75 0.59 4.85 18.06
C THR A 75 1.88 4.94 17.28
N VAL A 76 2.66 3.85 17.24
CA VAL A 76 3.91 3.77 16.47
C VAL A 76 3.66 3.86 14.97
N VAL A 77 2.63 3.20 14.48
CA VAL A 77 2.24 3.28 13.06
C VAL A 77 1.86 4.71 12.67
N ILE A 78 1.05 5.37 13.50
CA ILE A 78 0.66 6.77 13.27
C ILE A 78 1.89 7.67 13.22
N GLU A 79 2.78 7.56 14.19
CA GLU A 79 4.01 8.36 14.28
C GLU A 79 4.93 8.13 13.07
N ASN A 80 5.13 6.87 12.67
CA ASN A 80 5.97 6.54 11.53
C ASN A 80 5.40 7.06 10.19
N ILE A 81 4.09 6.98 10.00
CA ILE A 81 3.44 7.55 8.81
C ILE A 81 3.64 9.07 8.77
N LEU A 82 3.43 9.75 9.88
CA LEU A 82 3.66 11.20 9.99
C LEU A 82 5.11 11.58 9.72
N GLU A 83 6.05 10.82 10.27
CA GLU A 83 7.48 11.05 10.04
C GLU A 83 7.83 10.94 8.55
N ILE A 84 7.37 9.88 7.88
CA ILE A 84 7.64 9.67 6.45
C ILE A 84 7.06 10.81 5.62
N ILE A 85 5.80 11.18 5.86
CA ILE A 85 5.11 12.24 5.11
C ILE A 85 5.78 13.60 5.28
N ASN A 86 6.35 13.86 6.45
CA ASN A 86 6.96 15.15 6.77
C ASN A 86 8.45 15.24 6.37
N ARG A 87 9.02 14.22 5.74
CA ARG A 87 10.41 14.28 5.25
C ARG A 87 10.54 15.33 4.15
N ASN A 88 11.70 15.96 4.10
CA ASN A 88 12.04 16.86 3.01
C ASN A 88 12.66 16.06 1.85
N ASP A 89 11.80 15.50 1.01
CA ASP A 89 12.19 14.67 -0.14
C ASP A 89 11.18 14.85 -1.27
N GLU A 90 11.53 14.33 -2.46
CA GLU A 90 10.63 14.32 -3.61
C GLU A 90 9.36 13.50 -3.30
N PRO A 91 8.16 13.94 -3.75
CA PRO A 91 6.91 13.22 -3.49
C PRO A 91 6.95 11.74 -3.86
N ILE A 92 7.62 11.38 -4.95
CA ILE A 92 7.73 9.96 -5.35
C ILE A 92 8.54 9.13 -4.34
N ASN A 93 9.60 9.68 -3.78
CA ASN A 93 10.40 8.99 -2.78
C ASN A 93 9.60 8.76 -1.50
N ILE A 94 8.84 9.77 -1.08
CA ILE A 94 7.95 9.66 0.07
C ILE A 94 6.84 8.63 -0.17
N ALA A 95 6.23 8.65 -1.35
CA ALA A 95 5.19 7.68 -1.71
C ALA A 95 5.71 6.23 -1.69
N ILE A 96 6.91 6.01 -2.22
CA ILE A 96 7.58 4.70 -2.20
C ILE A 96 7.85 4.25 -0.75
N GLU A 97 8.36 5.15 0.08
CA GLU A 97 8.58 4.85 1.50
C GLU A 97 7.29 4.50 2.24
N LEU A 98 6.22 5.25 2.02
CA LEU A 98 4.89 4.95 2.59
C LEU A 98 4.41 3.58 2.17
N CYS A 99 4.50 3.28 0.88
CA CYS A 99 4.08 2.00 0.32
C CYS A 99 4.83 0.83 0.98
N LEU A 100 6.16 0.90 1.00
CA LEU A 100 7.02 -0.17 1.54
C LEU A 100 6.88 -0.31 3.06
N TYR A 101 6.78 0.80 3.79
CA TYR A 101 6.53 0.79 5.22
C TYR A 101 5.22 0.06 5.56
N CYS A 102 4.14 0.42 4.90
CA CYS A 102 2.83 -0.19 5.13
C CYS A 102 2.82 -1.67 4.74
N MET A 103 3.47 -2.04 3.64
CA MET A 103 3.60 -3.44 3.22
C MET A 103 4.37 -4.28 4.24
N LYS A 104 5.52 -3.79 4.69
CA LYS A 104 6.38 -4.53 5.64
C LYS A 104 5.74 -4.65 7.03
N THR A 105 5.06 -3.62 7.47
CA THR A 105 4.41 -3.61 8.78
C THR A 105 3.21 -4.54 8.85
N GLN A 106 2.55 -4.82 7.71
CA GLN A 106 1.36 -5.66 7.67
C GLN A 106 0.34 -5.19 8.73
N ILE A 107 -0.14 -3.96 8.56
CA ILE A 107 -0.96 -3.26 9.55
C ILE A 107 -2.31 -3.96 9.77
N PHE A 108 -2.86 -4.54 8.72
CA PHE A 108 -4.19 -5.16 8.70
C PHE A 108 -4.11 -6.68 8.60
N ASN A 109 -5.23 -7.36 8.83
CA ASN A 109 -5.31 -8.82 8.72
C ASN A 109 -5.10 -9.32 7.29
N ASP A 110 -5.53 -8.54 6.29
CA ASP A 110 -5.37 -8.86 4.87
C ASP A 110 -5.41 -7.58 4.03
N GLY A 111 -5.09 -7.72 2.75
CA GLY A 111 -5.15 -6.62 1.79
C GLY A 111 -4.06 -5.57 1.95
N ASN A 112 -2.99 -5.85 2.70
CA ASN A 112 -1.94 -4.89 3.00
C ASN A 112 -1.23 -4.34 1.76
N LYS A 113 -0.87 -5.17 0.78
CA LYS A 113 -0.25 -4.70 -0.47
C LYS A 113 -1.16 -3.75 -1.24
N ARG A 114 -2.41 -4.14 -1.42
CA ARG A 114 -3.41 -3.34 -2.15
C ARG A 114 -3.65 -2.01 -1.48
N ALA A 115 -3.90 -2.02 -0.18
CA ALA A 115 -4.11 -0.80 0.60
C ALA A 115 -2.88 0.11 0.60
N SER A 116 -1.67 -0.46 0.70
CA SER A 116 -0.42 0.29 0.72
C SER A 116 -0.16 1.05 -0.58
N VAL A 117 -0.39 0.40 -1.73
CA VAL A 117 -0.24 1.04 -3.05
C VAL A 117 -1.26 2.19 -3.21
N ILE A 118 -2.51 1.95 -2.87
CA ILE A 118 -3.57 2.96 -2.99
C ILE A 118 -3.31 4.15 -2.06
N PHE A 119 -2.88 3.90 -0.84
CA PHE A 119 -2.52 4.96 0.11
C PHE A 119 -1.34 5.81 -0.38
N ALA A 120 -0.29 5.18 -0.89
CA ALA A 120 0.83 5.88 -1.50
C ALA A 120 0.38 6.79 -2.66
N ASN A 121 -0.59 6.34 -3.44
CA ASN A 121 -1.17 7.13 -4.53
C ASN A 121 -2.04 8.29 -4.05
N HIS A 122 -2.76 8.14 -2.95
CA HIS A 122 -3.46 9.29 -2.35
C HIS A 122 -2.47 10.42 -2.07
N TYR A 123 -1.35 10.10 -1.45
CA TYR A 123 -0.29 11.07 -1.19
C TYR A 123 0.30 11.64 -2.49
N LEU A 124 0.72 10.77 -3.40
CA LEU A 124 1.44 11.16 -4.62
C LEU A 124 0.57 12.03 -5.54
N ILE A 125 -0.68 11.65 -5.74
CA ILE A 125 -1.63 12.39 -6.58
C ILE A 125 -1.94 13.75 -5.94
N SER A 126 -2.11 13.81 -4.62
CA SER A 126 -2.35 15.07 -3.91
C SER A 126 -1.19 16.08 -4.04
N LYS A 127 0.01 15.60 -4.34
CA LYS A 127 1.21 16.40 -4.60
C LYS A 127 1.47 16.63 -6.09
N ALA A 128 0.55 16.24 -6.96
CA ALA A 128 0.73 16.26 -8.42
C ALA A 128 2.01 15.51 -8.88
N GLY A 129 2.42 14.52 -8.09
CA GLY A 129 3.67 13.77 -8.29
C GLY A 129 3.54 12.58 -9.24
N GLY A 130 2.37 12.37 -9.85
CA GLY A 130 2.14 11.26 -10.76
C GLY A 130 1.42 10.09 -10.11
N LEU A 131 1.69 8.91 -10.60
CA LEU A 131 1.03 7.66 -10.22
C LEU A 131 2.07 6.57 -9.96
N LEU A 132 1.88 5.78 -8.90
CA LEU A 132 2.70 4.62 -8.56
C LEU A 132 1.86 3.36 -8.74
N VAL A 133 2.12 2.59 -9.80
CA VAL A 133 1.40 1.35 -10.10
C VAL A 133 2.40 0.29 -10.54
N ILE A 134 2.24 -0.92 -10.05
CA ILE A 134 3.07 -2.07 -10.43
C ILE A 134 2.42 -2.75 -11.64
N PRO A 135 2.99 -2.61 -12.85
CA PRO A 135 2.45 -3.28 -14.02
C PRO A 135 2.59 -4.80 -13.91
N GLU A 136 1.69 -5.52 -14.54
CA GLU A 136 1.67 -6.98 -14.52
C GLU A 136 3.00 -7.61 -14.97
N ASN A 137 3.62 -7.06 -16.02
CA ASN A 137 4.91 -7.53 -16.52
C ASN A 137 6.09 -7.29 -15.56
N HIS A 138 5.91 -6.49 -14.52
CA HIS A 138 6.90 -6.22 -13.46
C HIS A 138 6.55 -6.89 -12.12
N ASP A 139 5.40 -7.53 -12.00
CA ASP A 139 4.91 -8.10 -10.74
C ASP A 139 5.83 -9.18 -10.18
N SER A 140 6.34 -10.06 -11.03
CA SER A 140 7.25 -11.14 -10.62
C SER A 140 8.56 -10.60 -10.03
N GLU A 141 9.18 -9.63 -10.69
CA GLU A 141 10.41 -9.00 -10.22
C GLU A 141 10.17 -8.19 -8.94
N PHE A 142 9.06 -7.46 -8.89
CA PHE A 142 8.67 -6.73 -7.69
C PHE A 142 8.52 -7.66 -6.47
N LYS A 143 7.83 -8.78 -6.62
CA LYS A 143 7.66 -9.77 -5.53
C LYS A 143 8.99 -10.29 -5.03
N LYS A 144 9.93 -10.59 -5.93
CA LYS A 144 11.27 -11.04 -5.56
C LYS A 144 12.04 -9.98 -4.75
N LEU A 145 12.01 -8.74 -5.22
CA LEU A 145 12.66 -7.61 -4.52
C LEU A 145 12.00 -7.33 -3.18
N LEU A 146 10.68 -7.47 -3.09
CA LEU A 146 9.92 -7.26 -1.87
C LEU A 146 10.29 -8.28 -0.79
N ILE A 147 10.49 -9.55 -1.15
CA ILE A 147 10.97 -10.57 -0.22
C ILE A 147 12.33 -10.19 0.33
N GLY A 148 13.26 -9.76 -0.53
CA GLY A 148 14.58 -9.28 -0.10
C GLY A 148 14.48 -8.09 0.85
N TYR A 149 13.56 -7.17 0.59
CA TYR A 149 13.29 -6.03 1.46
C TYR A 149 12.74 -6.47 2.83
N TYR A 150 11.79 -7.39 2.87
CA TYR A 150 11.26 -7.94 4.12
C TYR A 150 12.34 -8.62 4.96
N GLU A 151 13.27 -9.31 4.33
CA GLU A 151 14.35 -10.05 4.99
C GLU A 151 15.59 -9.20 5.28
N ASN A 152 15.52 -7.88 5.10
CA ASN A 152 16.61 -6.92 5.28
C ASN A 152 17.85 -7.20 4.42
N LYS A 153 17.64 -7.78 3.23
CA LYS A 153 18.69 -8.07 2.24
C LYS A 153 18.72 -7.07 1.10
N ASP A 154 17.83 -6.06 1.13
CA ASP A 154 17.73 -5.01 0.12
C ASP A 154 18.69 -3.87 0.44
N ASN A 155 19.41 -3.40 -0.57
CA ASN A 155 20.34 -2.26 -0.48
C ASN A 155 19.86 -1.07 -1.35
N GLY A 156 18.55 -0.88 -1.44
CA GLY A 156 17.93 0.18 -2.23
C GLY A 156 17.43 -0.26 -3.59
N GLU A 157 17.55 -1.54 -3.94
CA GLU A 157 17.14 -2.07 -5.25
C GLU A 157 15.64 -1.93 -5.47
N ILE A 158 14.81 -2.21 -4.46
CA ILE A 158 13.35 -2.12 -4.61
C ILE A 158 12.89 -0.69 -4.82
N LYS A 159 13.49 0.29 -4.15
CA LYS A 159 13.16 1.70 -4.32
C LYS A 159 13.53 2.20 -5.71
N ALA A 160 14.72 1.85 -6.18
CA ALA A 160 15.16 2.16 -7.53
C ALA A 160 14.25 1.52 -8.58
N PHE A 161 13.88 0.26 -8.39
CA PHE A 161 12.96 -0.46 -9.26
C PHE A 161 11.58 0.22 -9.34
N LEU A 162 10.99 0.55 -8.21
CA LEU A 162 9.69 1.23 -8.16
C LEU A 162 9.73 2.60 -8.83
N LYS A 163 10.78 3.38 -8.59
CA LYS A 163 10.94 4.70 -9.20
C LYS A 163 11.11 4.62 -10.72
N GLN A 164 11.86 3.65 -11.22
CA GLN A 164 12.17 3.52 -12.64
C GLN A 164 11.06 2.85 -13.45
N ASN A 165 10.40 1.83 -12.90
CA ASN A 165 9.50 0.94 -13.64
C ASN A 165 8.01 1.13 -13.29
N CYS A 166 7.70 1.70 -12.14
CA CYS A 166 6.34 1.76 -11.61
C CYS A 166 5.81 3.20 -11.42
N HIS A 167 6.64 4.21 -11.59
CA HIS A 167 6.25 5.61 -11.48
C HIS A 167 5.93 6.19 -12.86
N ARG A 168 4.79 6.86 -12.95
CA ARG A 168 4.35 7.59 -14.15
C ARG A 168 4.01 9.02 -13.79
N ASN A 169 4.65 9.96 -14.44
CA ASN A 169 4.33 11.39 -14.30
C ASN A 169 3.05 11.74 -15.05
N PHE A 170 2.28 12.65 -14.51
CA PHE A 170 1.26 13.35 -15.28
C PHE A 170 1.95 14.39 -16.17
N ARG A 171 1.59 14.37 -17.46
CA ARG A 171 2.03 15.36 -18.44
C ARG A 171 0.95 16.38 -18.69
#